data_031b06f4093f1067f7bd1186ac3963bf
#
_entry.id   031b06f4093f1067f7bd1186ac3963bf
#
_cell.length_a   1.000
_cell.length_b   1.000
_cell.length_c   1.000
_cell.angle_alpha   90.00
_cell.angle_beta   90.00
_cell.angle_gamma   90.00
#
_symmetry.space_group_name_H-M   'P 1'
#
loop_
_entity.id
_entity.type
_entity.pdbx_description
1 polymer ?
#
loop_
_entity_poly.entity_id
_entity_poly.type
_entity_poly.pdbx_seq_one_letter_code
_entity_poly.pdbx_strand_id
1 'polypeptide(L)'
;MLSKILNFFNKNYTKKGEINMSCNGCSSCNSMFCFQCEQTAWGKGCTKFGVCGKDPRVAALQDLLVYELKGIGFYGEKLIEKDIEIEDRIDKFVMDGIFSTLTNVNFDEDRFVELLKEAEEIKKELKGKIAQCNCNAPEEALYELPEDKESMLKDAKRAGIMYNAALNEDVRSLREMLIYGLKGMGAYAHHAYVLGYSSKEVNKFFYKALAAAANNSLTVDDLFNLNMELGQANFKCMEILDKANTESYGNPTPTEVLVTKKKGPFIVVSGHDLKDLKQLLEQTEGKGINIYTHGEMLPCHAYPELKKYKHLAGNYGGAWQDQQKEFDKIPGAVLMTTNCIQKPKDSYKDRIFTSGVVGWPDVAYIQEVNGKKDFTPVINKALELGGWKEDELEKKILVGFGHNATLSYADKIIDAVKQGQIKHFFLIGGCDGAKPGRNYYTEFAQKTPKDTVILTLACGKYRFNKLDFGTIGELPRLLDVGQCNDAYSAVKIALALADAFECGVNDLPLTLILSWYEQKAVCILLTLLSLGIKNIH
;
A
#
# COMPACT_ATOMS: atom_id res chain seq x y z
N MET A 1 20.61 17.79 4.31
CA MET A 1 19.52 16.90 3.89
C MET A 1 19.10 15.97 5.03
N LEU A 2 20.04 15.28 5.68
CA LEU A 2 19.80 14.45 6.88
C LEU A 2 19.02 15.19 7.97
N SER A 3 19.40 16.44 8.30
CA SER A 3 18.72 17.24 9.32
C SER A 3 17.26 17.57 9.01
N LYS A 4 16.84 17.55 7.74
CA LYS A 4 15.43 17.78 7.35
C LYS A 4 14.60 16.50 7.44
N ILE A 5 15.18 15.35 7.13
CA ILE A 5 14.53 14.03 7.29
C ILE A 5 14.41 13.71 8.79
N LEU A 6 15.47 13.91 9.55
CA LEU A 6 15.45 13.77 11.02
C LEU A 6 14.51 14.79 11.67
N ASN A 7 14.42 16.02 11.17
CA ASN A 7 13.46 17.01 11.65
C ASN A 7 12.00 16.70 11.28
N PHE A 8 11.75 15.98 10.19
CA PHE A 8 10.40 15.48 9.88
C PHE A 8 9.93 14.48 10.96
N PHE A 9 10.82 13.63 11.44
CA PHE A 9 10.55 12.72 12.54
C PHE A 9 10.69 13.39 13.92
N ASN A 10 11.67 14.30 14.13
CA ASN A 10 11.94 14.97 15.41
C ASN A 10 10.99 16.13 15.77
N LYS A 11 10.32 16.80 14.83
CA LYS A 11 9.35 17.85 15.16
C LYS A 11 8.20 17.37 16.05
N ASN A 12 7.98 16.07 16.11
CA ASN A 12 6.98 15.46 16.98
C ASN A 12 7.53 14.94 18.33
N TYR A 13 8.85 15.01 18.57
CA TYR A 13 9.50 14.38 19.72
C TYR A 13 10.09 15.34 20.78
N THR A 14 10.06 16.65 20.57
CA THR A 14 10.59 17.60 21.55
C THR A 14 9.58 17.96 22.64
N LYS A 15 9.30 17.01 23.52
CA LYS A 15 9.07 17.27 24.96
C LYS A 15 9.43 16.01 25.73
N LYS A 16 10.53 16.08 26.50
CA LYS A 16 10.96 15.05 27.45
C LYS A 16 9.78 14.65 28.34
N GLY A 17 9.24 13.47 28.11
CA GLY A 17 8.47 12.71 29.06
C GLY A 17 9.14 11.36 29.18
N GLU A 18 9.89 11.13 30.26
CA GLU A 18 10.46 9.84 30.61
C GLU A 18 9.33 8.83 30.68
N ILE A 19 9.28 7.93 29.69
CA ILE A 19 8.43 6.74 29.76
C ILE A 19 9.18 5.73 30.59
N ASN A 20 9.01 5.79 31.91
CA ASN A 20 9.40 4.72 32.81
C ASN A 20 8.52 3.50 32.54
N MET A 21 8.92 2.63 31.62
CA MET A 21 8.35 1.30 31.46
C MET A 21 9.13 0.31 32.33
N SER A 22 9.01 0.39 33.63
CA SER A 22 9.33 -0.72 34.51
C SER A 22 8.12 -1.69 34.53
N CYS A 23 8.13 -2.67 33.64
CA CYS A 23 7.20 -3.81 33.74
C CYS A 23 7.73 -4.80 34.77
N ASN A 24 7.57 -4.52 36.05
CA ASN A 24 7.63 -5.53 37.09
C ASN A 24 6.32 -6.34 37.12
N GLY A 25 6.39 -7.58 36.64
CA GLY A 25 5.45 -8.66 37.00
C GLY A 25 4.03 -8.50 36.49
N CYS A 26 3.78 -8.61 35.19
CA CYS A 26 2.43 -8.79 34.68
C CYS A 26 2.33 -10.03 33.79
N SER A 27 1.48 -10.96 34.19
CA SER A 27 1.22 -12.26 33.57
C SER A 27 0.20 -12.20 32.43
N SER A 28 0.03 -11.05 31.72
CA SER A 28 -0.83 -10.95 30.54
C SER A 28 -0.24 -9.96 29.54
N CYS A 29 -0.16 -10.36 28.26
CA CYS A 29 0.29 -9.53 27.14
C CYS A 29 -0.76 -8.46 26.78
N ASN A 30 -1.00 -7.48 27.64
CA ASN A 30 -1.99 -6.42 27.45
C ASN A 30 -1.38 -5.08 27.00
N SER A 31 -0.12 -5.06 26.55
CA SER A 31 0.54 -3.85 26.04
C SER A 31 1.21 -4.11 24.71
N MET A 32 1.15 -3.13 23.82
CA MET A 32 1.81 -3.13 22.53
C MET A 32 2.57 -1.82 22.34
N PHE A 33 3.43 -1.74 21.33
CA PHE A 33 3.93 -0.48 20.81
C PHE A 33 3.90 -0.51 19.28
N CYS A 34 3.17 0.42 18.65
CA CYS A 34 3.11 0.53 17.20
C CYS A 34 2.98 2.00 16.79
N PHE A 35 3.85 2.45 15.88
CA PHE A 35 3.83 3.82 15.35
C PHE A 35 4.03 3.85 13.82
N GLN A 36 3.69 2.77 13.13
CA GLN A 36 3.99 2.60 11.71
C GLN A 36 3.08 3.39 10.75
N CYS A 37 2.05 4.08 11.24
CA CYS A 37 1.12 4.84 10.39
C CYS A 37 0.81 6.22 10.98
N GLU A 38 0.27 7.09 10.16
CA GLU A 38 -0.04 8.48 10.53
C GLU A 38 -1.14 8.60 11.59
N GLN A 39 -2.05 7.63 11.68
CA GLN A 39 -3.10 7.67 12.71
C GLN A 39 -2.65 7.18 14.09
N THR A 40 -1.35 6.95 14.27
CA THR A 40 -0.82 6.47 15.56
C THR A 40 -1.30 7.36 16.72
N ALA A 41 -1.64 6.72 17.85
CA ALA A 41 -2.28 7.41 18.96
C ALA A 41 -1.46 8.61 19.48
N TRP A 42 -2.06 9.78 19.45
CA TRP A 42 -1.47 11.05 19.93
C TRP A 42 -0.15 11.44 19.25
N GLY A 43 0.17 10.85 18.09
CA GLY A 43 1.47 11.03 17.44
C GLY A 43 2.65 10.45 18.22
N LYS A 44 2.41 9.57 19.21
CA LYS A 44 3.43 9.00 20.10
C LYS A 44 3.56 7.48 19.98
N GLY A 45 2.53 6.80 19.52
CA GLY A 45 2.47 5.35 19.43
C GLY A 45 1.19 4.78 20.04
N CYS A 46 0.71 3.69 19.45
CA CYS A 46 -0.38 2.89 20.00
C CYS A 46 0.20 1.93 21.04
N THR A 47 -0.24 2.06 22.30
CA THR A 47 0.33 1.29 23.43
C THR A 47 -0.65 0.31 24.06
N LYS A 48 -1.97 0.48 23.84
CA LYS A 48 -3.03 -0.43 24.35
C LYS A 48 -3.73 -1.14 23.22
N PHE A 49 -4.22 -0.38 22.25
CA PHE A 49 -4.85 -0.83 21.01
C PHE A 49 -4.42 0.09 19.88
N GLY A 50 -4.29 -0.46 18.67
CA GLY A 50 -4.11 0.33 17.45
C GLY A 50 -5.34 1.18 17.18
N VAL A 51 -5.17 2.43 16.72
CA VAL A 51 -6.28 3.26 16.22
C VAL A 51 -6.97 2.57 15.04
N CYS A 52 -6.24 1.74 14.29
CA CYS A 52 -6.77 0.89 13.21
C CYS A 52 -7.63 -0.29 13.67
N GLY A 53 -7.68 -0.56 14.98
CA GLY A 53 -8.36 -1.73 15.56
C GLY A 53 -7.44 -2.92 15.85
N LYS A 54 -6.13 -2.81 15.60
CA LYS A 54 -5.16 -3.86 15.92
C LYS A 54 -5.08 -4.03 17.44
N ASP A 55 -5.26 -5.25 17.92
CA ASP A 55 -5.06 -5.56 19.33
C ASP A 55 -3.59 -5.91 19.64
N PRO A 56 -3.20 -6.01 20.94
CA PRO A 56 -1.83 -6.30 21.33
C PRO A 56 -1.33 -7.66 20.86
N ARG A 57 -2.19 -8.68 20.74
CA ARG A 57 -1.80 -10.03 20.33
C ARG A 57 -1.47 -10.06 18.84
N VAL A 58 -2.33 -9.46 18.00
CA VAL A 58 -2.04 -9.29 16.57
C VAL A 58 -0.78 -8.46 16.36
N ALA A 59 -0.58 -7.38 17.13
CA ALA A 59 0.65 -6.58 17.04
C ALA A 59 1.90 -7.41 17.33
N ALA A 60 1.85 -8.22 18.41
CA ALA A 60 2.93 -9.10 18.82
C ALA A 60 3.27 -10.15 17.74
N LEU A 61 2.26 -10.80 17.15
CA LEU A 61 2.47 -11.80 16.10
C LEU A 61 2.98 -11.15 14.80
N GLN A 62 2.55 -9.94 14.46
CA GLN A 62 3.11 -9.19 13.33
C GLN A 62 4.59 -8.85 13.55
N ASP A 63 4.95 -8.38 14.75
CA ASP A 63 6.34 -8.07 15.07
C ASP A 63 7.20 -9.34 15.03
N LEU A 64 6.67 -10.47 15.53
CA LEU A 64 7.36 -11.76 15.49
C LEU A 64 7.54 -12.26 14.04
N LEU A 65 6.55 -12.06 13.16
CA LEU A 65 6.69 -12.42 11.75
C LEU A 65 7.79 -11.58 11.06
N VAL A 66 7.87 -10.28 11.35
CA VAL A 66 8.98 -9.45 10.85
C VAL A 66 10.32 -9.93 11.38
N TYR A 67 10.36 -10.39 12.63
CA TYR A 67 11.57 -10.96 13.25
C TYR A 67 12.01 -12.24 12.53
N GLU A 68 11.07 -13.15 12.23
CA GLU A 68 11.33 -14.36 11.43
C GLU A 68 11.82 -14.01 10.01
N LEU A 69 11.18 -13.05 9.36
CA LEU A 69 11.58 -12.58 8.03
C LEU A 69 12.99 -12.00 8.00
N LYS A 70 13.45 -11.35 9.07
CA LYS A 70 14.85 -10.91 9.20
C LYS A 70 15.81 -12.11 9.23
N GLY A 71 15.46 -13.19 9.92
CA GLY A 71 16.21 -14.45 9.93
C GLY A 71 16.27 -15.11 8.55
N ILE A 72 15.13 -15.15 7.83
CA ILE A 72 15.07 -15.59 6.44
C ILE A 72 15.94 -14.71 5.56
N GLY A 73 15.89 -13.38 5.75
CA GLY A 73 16.72 -12.39 5.04
C GLY A 73 18.20 -12.70 5.17
N PHE A 74 18.67 -12.97 6.40
CA PHE A 74 20.05 -13.32 6.67
C PHE A 74 20.51 -14.56 5.88
N TYR A 75 19.77 -15.66 5.94
CA TYR A 75 20.15 -16.87 5.21
C TYR A 75 20.02 -16.70 3.70
N GLY A 76 18.97 -15.99 3.23
CA GLY A 76 18.77 -15.69 1.82
C GLY A 76 19.91 -14.86 1.23
N GLU A 77 20.36 -13.81 1.94
CA GLU A 77 21.52 -13.00 1.53
C GLU A 77 22.77 -13.86 1.42
N LYS A 78 23.02 -14.77 2.39
CA LYS A 78 24.16 -15.70 2.34
C LYS A 78 24.10 -16.70 1.18
N LEU A 79 22.93 -17.13 0.76
CA LEU A 79 22.76 -17.95 -0.43
C LEU A 79 23.06 -17.14 -1.70
N ILE A 80 22.54 -15.92 -1.79
CA ILE A 80 22.77 -15.00 -2.91
C ILE A 80 24.27 -14.68 -3.07
N GLU A 81 25.00 -14.42 -1.97
CA GLU A 81 26.45 -14.21 -1.97
C GLU A 81 27.23 -15.41 -2.54
N LYS A 82 26.65 -16.61 -2.51
CA LYS A 82 27.24 -17.87 -3.03
C LYS A 82 26.65 -18.27 -4.39
N ASP A 83 25.88 -17.39 -5.03
CA ASP A 83 25.18 -17.69 -6.29
C ASP A 83 24.26 -18.92 -6.22
N ILE A 84 23.71 -19.22 -5.04
CA ILE A 84 22.71 -20.27 -4.83
C ILE A 84 21.33 -19.68 -5.04
N GLU A 85 20.56 -20.28 -5.94
CA GLU A 85 19.20 -19.80 -6.28
C GLU A 85 18.21 -20.09 -5.14
N ILE A 86 17.35 -19.09 -4.88
CA ILE A 86 16.22 -19.19 -3.96
C ILE A 86 14.97 -19.49 -4.81
N GLU A 87 14.13 -20.38 -4.33
CA GLU A 87 12.90 -20.78 -5.03
C GLU A 87 11.85 -19.67 -5.03
N ASP A 88 11.15 -19.50 -6.16
CA ASP A 88 10.12 -18.46 -6.33
C ASP A 88 9.04 -18.47 -5.24
N ARG A 89 8.69 -19.66 -4.68
CA ARG A 89 7.73 -19.74 -3.56
C ARG A 89 8.23 -19.04 -2.30
N ILE A 90 9.55 -19.04 -2.06
CA ILE A 90 10.17 -18.37 -0.91
C ILE A 90 10.18 -16.86 -1.14
N ASP A 91 10.50 -16.41 -2.35
CA ASP A 91 10.40 -15.00 -2.74
C ASP A 91 8.96 -14.49 -2.54
N LYS A 92 7.96 -15.26 -3.01
CA LYS A 92 6.54 -14.96 -2.79
C LYS A 92 6.20 -14.88 -1.30
N PHE A 93 6.65 -15.85 -0.51
CA PHE A 93 6.39 -15.84 0.93
C PHE A 93 6.96 -14.60 1.62
N VAL A 94 8.18 -14.18 1.28
CA VAL A 94 8.81 -12.97 1.85
C VAL A 94 7.98 -11.72 1.52
N MET A 95 7.54 -11.57 0.26
CA MET A 95 6.68 -10.45 -0.16
C MET A 95 5.34 -10.45 0.59
N ASP A 96 4.65 -11.59 0.63
CA ASP A 96 3.33 -11.73 1.26
C ASP A 96 3.41 -11.57 2.78
N GLY A 97 4.44 -12.16 3.40
CA GLY A 97 4.69 -12.07 4.84
C GLY A 97 4.90 -10.63 5.28
N ILE A 98 5.80 -9.90 4.63
CA ILE A 98 6.05 -8.49 4.97
C ILE A 98 4.82 -7.61 4.67
N PHE A 99 4.12 -7.83 3.55
CA PHE A 99 2.90 -7.14 3.18
C PHE A 99 1.77 -7.38 4.17
N SER A 100 1.59 -8.61 4.69
CA SER A 100 0.55 -8.93 5.66
C SER A 100 0.63 -8.07 6.93
N THR A 101 1.83 -7.59 7.29
CA THR A 101 2.09 -6.74 8.46
C THR A 101 1.92 -5.24 8.20
N LEU A 102 1.63 -4.82 6.96
CA LEU A 102 1.34 -3.44 6.60
C LEU A 102 0.06 -2.95 7.28
N THR A 103 -0.09 -1.64 7.47
CA THR A 103 -1.28 -1.06 8.13
C THR A 103 -2.57 -1.42 7.40
N ASN A 104 -3.57 -1.87 8.14
CA ASN A 104 -4.91 -2.19 7.63
C ASN A 104 -4.94 -3.34 6.59
N VAL A 105 -4.13 -4.38 6.80
CA VAL A 105 -4.12 -5.59 5.96
C VAL A 105 -4.70 -6.79 6.71
N ASN A 106 -3.95 -7.37 7.63
CA ASN A 106 -4.35 -8.59 8.31
C ASN A 106 -4.45 -8.37 9.83
N PHE A 107 -5.58 -8.80 10.38
CA PHE A 107 -5.91 -8.71 11.82
C PHE A 107 -6.25 -10.08 12.42
N ASP A 108 -6.03 -11.17 11.66
CA ASP A 108 -6.35 -12.53 12.06
C ASP A 108 -5.14 -13.18 12.75
N GLU A 109 -5.28 -13.48 14.06
CA GLU A 109 -4.24 -14.15 14.85
C GLU A 109 -3.87 -15.54 14.30
N ASP A 110 -4.87 -16.32 13.90
CA ASP A 110 -4.65 -17.71 13.48
C ASP A 110 -3.92 -17.73 12.13
N ARG A 111 -4.22 -16.79 11.26
CA ARG A 111 -3.47 -16.60 10.01
C ARG A 111 -2.01 -16.22 10.26
N PHE A 112 -1.73 -15.36 11.26
CA PHE A 112 -0.34 -15.06 11.64
C PHE A 112 0.40 -16.27 12.23
N VAL A 113 -0.28 -17.14 12.98
CA VAL A 113 0.31 -18.39 13.47
C VAL A 113 0.70 -19.31 12.31
N GLU A 114 -0.15 -19.42 11.28
CA GLU A 114 0.18 -20.18 10.07
C GLU A 114 1.40 -19.60 9.35
N LEU A 115 1.43 -18.28 9.12
CA LEU A 115 2.56 -17.59 8.48
C LEU A 115 3.86 -17.75 9.28
N LEU A 116 3.80 -17.70 10.60
CA LEU A 116 4.97 -17.91 11.46
C LEU A 116 5.54 -19.32 11.34
N LYS A 117 4.68 -20.36 11.31
CA LYS A 117 5.11 -21.74 11.11
C LYS A 117 5.77 -21.94 9.72
N GLU A 118 5.17 -21.39 8.68
CA GLU A 118 5.73 -21.42 7.34
C GLU A 118 7.08 -20.66 7.28
N ALA A 119 7.19 -19.50 7.95
CA ALA A 119 8.44 -18.73 8.06
C ALA A 119 9.57 -19.56 8.70
N GLU A 120 9.26 -20.27 9.80
CA GLU A 120 10.22 -21.13 10.50
C GLU A 120 10.69 -22.29 9.62
N GLU A 121 9.77 -22.93 8.87
CA GLU A 121 10.10 -24.00 7.94
C GLU A 121 11.03 -23.48 6.82
N ILE A 122 10.72 -22.34 6.21
CA ILE A 122 11.55 -21.69 5.20
C ILE A 122 12.92 -21.32 5.76
N LYS A 123 12.97 -20.73 6.96
CA LYS A 123 14.23 -20.39 7.62
C LYS A 123 15.12 -21.59 7.83
N LYS A 124 14.56 -22.72 8.29
CA LYS A 124 15.27 -24.01 8.44
C LYS A 124 15.76 -24.55 7.10
N GLU A 125 14.95 -24.48 6.06
CA GLU A 125 15.32 -24.90 4.71
C GLU A 125 16.52 -24.10 4.19
N LEU A 126 16.45 -22.76 4.23
CA LEU A 126 17.55 -21.90 3.76
C LEU A 126 18.83 -22.12 4.57
N LYS A 127 18.72 -22.28 5.88
CA LYS A 127 19.83 -22.62 6.78
C LYS A 127 20.47 -23.96 6.36
N GLY A 128 19.68 -24.96 6.01
CA GLY A 128 20.15 -26.30 5.58
C GLY A 128 20.94 -26.28 4.26
N LYS A 129 20.64 -25.30 3.37
CA LYS A 129 21.37 -25.12 2.09
C LYS A 129 22.76 -24.46 2.29
N ILE A 130 23.06 -23.91 3.47
CA ILE A 130 24.35 -23.27 3.79
C ILE A 130 25.20 -24.28 4.56
N ALA A 131 26.11 -24.97 3.87
CA ALA A 131 27.10 -25.84 4.52
C ALA A 131 28.02 -25.02 5.43
N GLN A 132 28.01 -25.32 6.73
CA GLN A 132 28.86 -24.77 7.80
C GLN A 132 29.20 -23.26 7.64
N CYS A 133 28.27 -22.41 8.02
CA CYS A 133 28.57 -20.99 8.14
C CYS A 133 29.18 -20.71 9.52
N ASN A 134 30.49 -20.43 9.57
CA ASN A 134 31.16 -19.83 10.72
C ASN A 134 30.85 -18.33 10.79
N CYS A 135 29.63 -17.92 10.44
CA CYS A 135 29.24 -16.51 10.45
C CYS A 135 28.58 -16.16 11.79
N ASN A 136 28.87 -14.96 12.29
CA ASN A 136 28.13 -14.37 13.42
C ASN A 136 26.67 -14.14 12.98
N ALA A 137 25.83 -15.18 13.13
CA ALA A 137 24.43 -15.06 12.81
C ALA A 137 23.71 -14.18 13.85
N PRO A 138 22.84 -13.26 13.44
CA PRO A 138 22.05 -12.46 14.36
C PRO A 138 21.04 -13.33 15.12
N GLU A 139 20.51 -12.78 16.22
CA GLU A 139 19.54 -13.49 17.06
C GLU A 139 18.31 -13.97 16.27
N GLU A 140 17.85 -13.17 15.32
CA GLU A 140 16.72 -13.48 14.44
C GLU A 140 16.95 -14.75 13.59
N ALA A 141 18.17 -14.97 13.13
CA ALA A 141 18.55 -16.16 12.36
C ALA A 141 18.71 -17.42 13.23
N LEU A 142 19.01 -17.25 14.50
CA LEU A 142 19.21 -18.34 15.47
C LEU A 142 17.93 -18.69 16.24
N TYR A 143 16.92 -17.84 16.19
CA TYR A 143 15.68 -18.02 16.90
C TYR A 143 14.92 -19.25 16.39
N GLU A 144 14.35 -20.02 17.32
CA GLU A 144 13.51 -21.18 17.04
C GLU A 144 12.07 -20.87 17.52
N LEU A 145 11.11 -20.97 16.59
CA LEU A 145 9.72 -20.65 16.86
C LEU A 145 9.08 -21.71 17.77
N PRO A 146 8.42 -21.32 18.88
CA PRO A 146 7.62 -22.25 19.69
C PRO A 146 6.44 -22.85 18.90
N GLU A 147 5.99 -24.05 19.31
CA GLU A 147 4.89 -24.72 18.64
C GLU A 147 3.51 -24.09 18.91
N ASP A 148 3.30 -23.60 20.12
CA ASP A 148 2.00 -23.08 20.55
C ASP A 148 1.92 -21.56 20.53
N LYS A 149 0.73 -21.04 20.24
CA LYS A 149 0.45 -19.60 20.09
C LYS A 149 0.78 -18.77 21.33
N GLU A 150 0.55 -19.27 22.53
CA GLU A 150 0.80 -18.51 23.76
C GLU A 150 2.30 -18.33 24.02
N SER A 151 3.10 -19.34 23.70
CA SER A 151 4.57 -19.24 23.74
C SER A 151 5.09 -18.29 22.68
N MET A 152 4.55 -18.32 21.43
CA MET A 152 4.86 -17.33 20.39
C MET A 152 4.59 -15.90 20.87
N LEU A 153 3.43 -15.64 21.46
CA LEU A 153 3.07 -14.33 21.99
C LEU A 153 3.98 -13.87 23.14
N LYS A 154 4.46 -14.79 23.97
CA LYS A 154 5.42 -14.49 25.04
C LYS A 154 6.77 -14.11 24.45
N ASP A 155 7.21 -14.81 23.43
CA ASP A 155 8.50 -14.58 22.77
C ASP A 155 8.51 -13.33 21.89
N ALA A 156 7.36 -12.93 21.36
CA ALA A 156 7.21 -11.73 20.53
C ALA A 156 7.69 -10.43 21.21
N LYS A 157 7.88 -10.43 22.53
CA LYS A 157 8.47 -9.30 23.27
C LYS A 157 9.86 -8.93 22.76
N ARG A 158 10.65 -9.89 22.27
CA ARG A 158 11.99 -9.67 21.70
C ARG A 158 11.94 -9.03 20.32
N ALA A 159 10.83 -9.20 19.60
CA ALA A 159 10.65 -8.69 18.24
C ALA A 159 10.17 -7.24 18.20
N GLY A 160 9.63 -6.72 19.30
CA GLY A 160 9.07 -5.37 19.36
C GLY A 160 10.13 -4.28 19.21
N ILE A 161 9.76 -3.19 18.55
CA ILE A 161 10.62 -2.02 18.28
C ILE A 161 11.33 -1.52 19.55
N MET A 162 10.63 -1.53 20.69
CA MET A 162 11.15 -1.02 21.96
C MET A 162 12.06 -2.02 22.71
N TYR A 163 12.22 -3.25 22.22
CA TYR A 163 13.12 -4.23 22.81
C TYR A 163 14.58 -3.74 22.77
N ASN A 164 14.97 -3.12 21.65
CA ASN A 164 16.29 -2.53 21.45
C ASN A 164 16.32 -1.04 21.80
N ALA A 165 15.64 -0.61 22.85
CA ALA A 165 15.59 0.80 23.27
C ALA A 165 16.97 1.39 23.65
N ALA A 166 17.96 0.55 23.93
CA ALA A 166 19.35 0.96 24.20
C ALA A 166 20.13 1.36 22.93
N LEU A 167 19.66 1.01 21.73
CA LEU A 167 20.27 1.45 20.49
C LEU A 167 20.12 2.96 20.31
N ASN A 168 21.08 3.56 19.58
CA ASN A 168 20.97 4.94 19.14
C ASN A 168 19.61 5.16 18.44
N GLU A 169 18.93 6.24 18.77
CA GLU A 169 17.58 6.55 18.29
C GLU A 169 17.53 6.68 16.77
N ASP A 170 18.54 7.29 16.16
CA ASP A 170 18.62 7.47 14.70
C ASP A 170 18.81 6.13 13.99
N VAL A 171 19.67 5.24 14.54
CA VAL A 171 19.87 3.88 14.03
C VAL A 171 18.55 3.10 14.09
N ARG A 172 17.85 3.14 15.22
CA ARG A 172 16.55 2.47 15.38
C ARG A 172 15.51 3.02 14.41
N SER A 173 15.41 4.34 14.27
CA SER A 173 14.45 5.01 13.39
C SER A 173 14.70 4.69 11.91
N LEU A 174 15.96 4.67 11.48
CA LEU A 174 16.32 4.32 10.09
C LEU A 174 16.08 2.84 9.77
N ARG A 175 16.25 1.94 10.75
CA ARG A 175 15.86 0.53 10.59
C ARG A 175 14.35 0.37 10.43
N GLU A 176 13.58 1.05 11.28
CA GLU A 176 12.12 0.98 11.17
C GLU A 176 11.64 1.58 9.84
N MET A 177 12.26 2.66 9.37
CA MET A 177 11.96 3.24 8.07
C MET A 177 12.27 2.26 6.93
N LEU A 178 13.39 1.52 7.02
CA LEU A 178 13.74 0.45 6.07
C LEU A 178 12.66 -0.64 6.05
N ILE A 179 12.24 -1.13 7.22
CA ILE A 179 11.17 -2.13 7.34
C ILE A 179 9.84 -1.57 6.80
N TYR A 180 9.49 -0.33 7.09
CA TYR A 180 8.26 0.29 6.57
C TYR A 180 8.30 0.43 5.05
N GLY A 181 9.43 0.83 4.49
CA GLY A 181 9.63 0.85 3.05
C GLY A 181 9.48 -0.53 2.41
N LEU A 182 10.05 -1.58 3.05
CA LEU A 182 9.89 -2.97 2.60
C LEU A 182 8.43 -3.44 2.64
N LYS A 183 7.65 -3.06 3.66
CA LYS A 183 6.21 -3.37 3.70
C LYS A 183 5.48 -2.76 2.50
N GLY A 184 5.79 -1.52 2.16
CA GLY A 184 5.22 -0.85 0.99
C GLY A 184 5.64 -1.47 -0.33
N MET A 185 6.94 -1.75 -0.51
CA MET A 185 7.49 -2.40 -1.70
C MET A 185 6.95 -3.84 -1.85
N GLY A 186 6.78 -4.57 -0.72
CA GLY A 186 6.19 -5.91 -0.70
C GLY A 186 4.78 -5.95 -1.25
N ALA A 187 3.98 -4.92 -0.97
CA ALA A 187 2.64 -4.79 -1.54
C ALA A 187 2.69 -4.66 -3.08
N TYR A 188 3.59 -3.84 -3.61
CA TYR A 188 3.73 -3.66 -5.06
C TYR A 188 4.31 -4.90 -5.75
N ALA A 189 5.31 -5.55 -5.13
CA ALA A 189 5.88 -6.80 -5.63
C ALA A 189 4.84 -7.93 -5.66
N HIS A 190 4.01 -8.05 -4.61
CA HIS A 190 2.89 -9.00 -4.58
C HIS A 190 1.91 -8.79 -5.74
N HIS A 191 1.49 -7.54 -6.01
CA HIS A 191 0.56 -7.26 -7.11
C HIS A 191 1.16 -7.59 -8.49
N ALA A 192 2.46 -7.36 -8.69
CA ALA A 192 3.13 -7.78 -9.92
C ALA A 192 3.21 -9.32 -10.00
N TYR A 193 3.57 -9.99 -8.89
CA TYR A 193 3.74 -11.44 -8.84
C TYR A 193 2.44 -12.20 -9.15
N VAL A 194 1.29 -11.78 -8.63
CA VAL A 194 0.00 -12.44 -8.90
C VAL A 194 -0.43 -12.35 -10.36
N LEU A 195 0.15 -11.42 -11.13
CA LEU A 195 0.01 -11.29 -12.58
C LEU A 195 1.10 -12.06 -13.37
N GLY A 196 2.02 -12.75 -12.68
CA GLY A 196 3.10 -13.51 -13.30
C GLY A 196 4.36 -12.71 -13.59
N TYR A 197 4.52 -11.54 -12.98
CA TYR A 197 5.69 -10.67 -13.15
C TYR A 197 6.50 -10.58 -11.86
N SER A 198 7.81 -10.73 -11.98
CA SER A 198 8.76 -10.60 -10.87
C SER A 198 10.11 -10.08 -11.37
N SER A 199 11.00 -9.72 -10.44
CA SER A 199 12.36 -9.33 -10.75
C SER A 199 13.33 -9.92 -9.71
N LYS A 200 14.32 -10.66 -10.20
CA LYS A 200 15.39 -11.18 -9.34
C LYS A 200 16.15 -10.07 -8.60
N GLU A 201 16.29 -8.90 -9.19
CA GLU A 201 16.92 -7.74 -8.57
C GLU A 201 16.10 -7.23 -7.37
N VAL A 202 14.78 -7.05 -7.56
CA VAL A 202 13.87 -6.64 -6.48
C VAL A 202 13.82 -7.71 -5.39
N ASN A 203 13.73 -8.99 -5.75
CA ASN A 203 13.69 -10.11 -4.80
C ASN A 203 14.98 -10.17 -3.96
N LYS A 204 16.16 -10.05 -4.57
CA LYS A 204 17.44 -9.98 -3.86
C LYS A 204 17.50 -8.82 -2.87
N PHE A 205 16.91 -7.69 -3.21
CA PHE A 205 16.91 -6.53 -2.31
C PHE A 205 16.10 -6.78 -1.03
N PHE A 206 15.01 -7.58 -1.06
CA PHE A 206 14.29 -7.96 0.17
C PHE A 206 15.20 -8.69 1.14
N TYR A 207 15.97 -9.67 0.69
CA TYR A 207 16.90 -10.42 1.55
C TYR A 207 18.00 -9.52 2.13
N LYS A 208 18.61 -8.70 1.29
CA LYS A 208 19.64 -7.72 1.71
C LYS A 208 19.09 -6.77 2.79
N ALA A 209 17.93 -6.19 2.58
CA ALA A 209 17.38 -5.20 3.50
C ALA A 209 16.88 -5.83 4.81
N LEU A 210 16.30 -7.03 4.76
CA LEU A 210 15.90 -7.80 5.95
C LEU A 210 17.11 -8.23 6.78
N ALA A 211 18.17 -8.72 6.14
CA ALA A 211 19.43 -9.06 6.80
C ALA A 211 20.08 -7.81 7.44
N ALA A 212 20.10 -6.69 6.73
CA ALA A 212 20.60 -5.42 7.24
C ALA A 212 19.81 -4.93 8.47
N ALA A 213 18.47 -5.13 8.47
CA ALA A 213 17.64 -4.78 9.60
C ALA A 213 17.91 -5.62 10.87
N ALA A 214 18.53 -6.81 10.73
CA ALA A 214 19.00 -7.64 11.84
C ALA A 214 20.45 -7.29 12.26
N ASN A 215 21.20 -6.54 11.46
CA ASN A 215 22.60 -6.25 11.72
C ASN A 215 22.78 -5.06 12.68
N ASN A 216 23.24 -5.34 13.90
CA ASN A 216 23.46 -4.31 14.94
C ASN A 216 24.73 -3.47 14.75
N SER A 217 25.60 -3.80 13.80
CA SER A 217 26.85 -3.06 13.55
C SER A 217 26.70 -1.92 12.54
N LEU A 218 25.56 -1.81 11.84
CA LEU A 218 25.34 -0.76 10.85
C LEU A 218 25.24 0.62 11.49
N THR A 219 25.91 1.57 10.85
CA THR A 219 25.91 2.98 11.23
C THR A 219 24.66 3.71 10.69
N VAL A 220 24.47 4.96 11.12
CA VAL A 220 23.45 5.86 10.58
C VAL A 220 23.62 6.06 9.07
N ASP A 221 24.85 6.24 8.60
CA ASP A 221 25.15 6.45 7.18
C ASP A 221 24.86 5.18 6.34
N ASP A 222 25.21 4.00 6.85
CA ASP A 222 24.90 2.73 6.19
C ASP A 222 23.39 2.55 6.02
N LEU A 223 22.62 2.78 7.07
CA LEU A 223 21.16 2.65 7.07
C LEU A 223 20.50 3.73 6.21
N PHE A 224 21.04 4.95 6.20
CA PHE A 224 20.56 6.00 5.31
C PHE A 224 20.75 5.60 3.84
N ASN A 225 21.92 5.11 3.47
CA ASN A 225 22.22 4.66 2.11
C ASN A 225 21.30 3.48 1.71
N LEU A 226 21.04 2.53 2.62
CA LEU A 226 20.11 1.44 2.37
C LEU A 226 18.67 1.91 2.16
N ASN A 227 18.21 2.94 2.87
CA ASN A 227 16.91 3.54 2.63
C ASN A 227 16.83 4.24 1.25
N MET A 228 17.93 4.84 0.78
CA MET A 228 17.98 5.41 -0.58
C MET A 228 18.00 4.29 -1.64
N GLU A 229 18.74 3.21 -1.40
CA GLU A 229 18.72 2.03 -2.27
C GLU A 229 17.35 1.35 -2.32
N LEU A 230 16.64 1.28 -1.19
CA LEU A 230 15.25 0.84 -1.16
C LEU A 230 14.36 1.71 -2.07
N GLY A 231 14.56 3.02 -2.08
CA GLY A 231 13.85 3.93 -2.98
C GLY A 231 14.05 3.58 -4.44
N GLN A 232 15.29 3.25 -4.84
CA GLN A 232 15.63 2.81 -6.21
C GLN A 232 15.02 1.44 -6.53
N ALA A 233 15.13 0.47 -5.60
CA ALA A 233 14.53 -0.85 -5.76
C ALA A 233 12.99 -0.77 -5.89
N ASN A 234 12.36 0.12 -5.12
CA ASN A 234 10.92 0.34 -5.21
C ASN A 234 10.51 1.02 -6.53
N PHE A 235 11.31 1.93 -7.07
CA PHE A 235 11.05 2.48 -8.41
C PHE A 235 11.02 1.36 -9.46
N LYS A 236 11.99 0.45 -9.41
CA LYS A 236 12.01 -0.75 -10.28
C LYS A 236 10.83 -1.67 -10.03
N CYS A 237 10.44 -1.86 -8.78
CA CYS A 237 9.28 -2.65 -8.41
C CYS A 237 7.96 -2.07 -9.00
N MET A 238 7.77 -0.75 -8.89
CA MET A 238 6.61 -0.06 -9.47
C MET A 238 6.62 -0.11 -11.01
N GLU A 239 7.79 -0.04 -11.66
CA GLU A 239 7.93 -0.23 -13.11
C GLU A 239 7.42 -1.62 -13.54
N ILE A 240 7.78 -2.66 -12.79
CA ILE A 240 7.35 -4.04 -13.07
C ILE A 240 5.83 -4.18 -12.87
N LEU A 241 5.28 -3.55 -11.84
CA LEU A 241 3.84 -3.56 -11.60
C LEU A 241 3.07 -2.78 -12.68
N ASP A 242 3.56 -1.63 -13.11
CA ASP A 242 2.99 -0.88 -14.24
C ASP A 242 2.97 -1.74 -15.52
N LYS A 243 4.09 -2.40 -15.81
CA LYS A 243 4.19 -3.35 -16.92
C LYS A 243 3.19 -4.51 -16.77
N ALA A 244 3.11 -5.12 -15.58
CA ALA A 244 2.20 -6.21 -15.30
C ALA A 244 0.73 -5.81 -15.54
N ASN A 245 0.32 -4.64 -15.04
CA ASN A 245 -1.02 -4.11 -15.22
C ASN A 245 -1.32 -3.77 -16.68
N THR A 246 -0.40 -3.08 -17.36
CA THR A 246 -0.62 -2.58 -18.73
C THR A 246 -0.56 -3.71 -19.77
N GLU A 247 0.28 -4.72 -19.58
CA GLU A 247 0.31 -5.91 -20.46
C GLU A 247 -0.89 -6.84 -20.21
N SER A 248 -1.40 -6.90 -18.97
CA SER A 248 -2.55 -7.76 -18.63
C SER A 248 -3.89 -7.12 -19.00
N TYR A 249 -4.01 -5.77 -18.91
CA TYR A 249 -5.31 -5.10 -19.01
C TYR A 249 -5.35 -3.98 -20.05
N GLY A 250 -4.24 -3.71 -20.73
CA GLY A 250 -4.05 -2.59 -21.67
C GLY A 250 -3.71 -1.29 -20.95
N ASN A 251 -3.21 -0.30 -21.69
CA ASN A 251 -2.92 1.02 -21.12
C ASN A 251 -4.20 1.74 -20.70
N PRO A 252 -4.22 2.36 -19.49
CA PRO A 252 -5.34 3.18 -19.07
C PRO A 252 -5.65 4.28 -20.08
N THR A 253 -6.94 4.50 -20.35
CA THR A 253 -7.41 5.57 -21.25
C THR A 253 -8.44 6.44 -20.54
N PRO A 254 -8.53 7.74 -20.85
CA PRO A 254 -9.51 8.63 -20.26
C PRO A 254 -10.93 8.04 -20.31
N THR A 255 -11.55 7.89 -19.15
CA THR A 255 -12.83 7.18 -19.02
C THR A 255 -13.73 7.87 -18.00
N GLU A 256 -14.96 8.15 -18.38
CA GLU A 256 -16.01 8.59 -17.46
C GLU A 256 -16.50 7.43 -16.60
N VAL A 257 -16.50 7.61 -15.29
CA VAL A 257 -16.94 6.62 -14.31
C VAL A 257 -18.15 7.14 -13.54
N LEU A 258 -19.22 6.35 -13.51
CA LEU A 258 -20.41 6.65 -12.74
C LEU A 258 -20.09 6.63 -11.24
N VAL A 259 -20.57 7.63 -10.49
CA VAL A 259 -20.43 7.70 -9.02
C VAL A 259 -21.77 7.72 -8.29
N THR A 260 -22.83 7.27 -8.97
CA THR A 260 -24.20 7.16 -8.47
C THR A 260 -24.70 5.72 -8.58
N LYS A 261 -25.81 5.42 -7.91
CA LYS A 261 -26.32 4.06 -7.77
C LYS A 261 -27.16 3.65 -8.98
N LYS A 262 -27.04 2.38 -9.36
CA LYS A 262 -27.93 1.69 -10.29
C LYS A 262 -28.80 0.67 -9.55
N LYS A 263 -30.06 0.56 -9.93
CA LYS A 263 -31.00 -0.44 -9.43
C LYS A 263 -30.43 -1.86 -9.61
N GLY A 264 -30.70 -2.73 -8.64
CA GLY A 264 -30.41 -4.16 -8.68
C GLY A 264 -29.33 -4.60 -7.71
N PRO A 265 -29.07 -5.91 -7.63
CA PRO A 265 -28.02 -6.49 -6.81
C PRO A 265 -26.65 -5.92 -7.17
N PHE A 266 -25.77 -5.81 -6.19
CA PHE A 266 -24.42 -5.31 -6.45
C PHE A 266 -23.38 -5.85 -5.46
N ILE A 267 -22.14 -5.81 -5.91
CA ILE A 267 -20.94 -6.07 -5.10
C ILE A 267 -20.06 -4.83 -5.15
N VAL A 268 -19.58 -4.40 -3.98
CA VAL A 268 -18.55 -3.35 -3.86
C VAL A 268 -17.20 -4.03 -3.70
N VAL A 269 -16.24 -3.75 -4.58
CA VAL A 269 -14.87 -4.28 -4.53
C VAL A 269 -13.92 -3.19 -4.11
N SER A 270 -13.19 -3.42 -3.01
CA SER A 270 -12.20 -2.49 -2.46
C SER A 270 -10.83 -3.15 -2.36
N GLY A 271 -9.79 -2.34 -2.36
CA GLY A 271 -8.40 -2.78 -2.37
C GLY A 271 -7.69 -2.41 -3.66
N HIS A 272 -6.73 -3.23 -4.12
CA HIS A 272 -5.85 -2.90 -5.24
C HIS A 272 -5.73 -4.03 -6.27
N ASP A 273 -6.15 -5.26 -5.95
CA ASP A 273 -5.89 -6.44 -6.78
C ASP A 273 -6.82 -6.48 -8.00
N LEU A 274 -6.25 -6.18 -9.18
CA LEU A 274 -6.97 -6.20 -10.45
C LEU A 274 -7.26 -7.62 -10.94
N LYS A 275 -6.47 -8.64 -10.52
CA LYS A 275 -6.74 -10.06 -10.87
C LYS A 275 -8.02 -10.53 -10.19
N ASP A 276 -8.18 -10.22 -8.90
CA ASP A 276 -9.41 -10.55 -8.17
C ASP A 276 -10.63 -9.87 -8.78
N LEU A 277 -10.50 -8.59 -9.13
CA LEU A 277 -11.58 -7.88 -9.81
C LEU A 277 -11.92 -8.54 -11.15
N LYS A 278 -10.93 -8.88 -11.98
CA LYS A 278 -11.17 -9.55 -13.28
C LYS A 278 -11.88 -10.88 -13.09
N GLN A 279 -11.40 -11.73 -12.17
CA GLN A 279 -12.04 -13.03 -11.89
C GLN A 279 -13.49 -12.86 -11.38
N LEU A 280 -13.76 -11.83 -10.57
CA LEU A 280 -15.12 -11.52 -10.13
C LEU A 280 -15.99 -11.05 -11.31
N LEU A 281 -15.49 -10.18 -12.18
CA LEU A 281 -16.20 -9.72 -13.38
C LEU A 281 -16.55 -10.90 -14.30
N GLU A 282 -15.63 -11.82 -14.54
CA GLU A 282 -15.86 -13.03 -15.30
C GLU A 282 -16.96 -13.93 -14.68
N GLN A 283 -16.95 -14.09 -13.36
CA GLN A 283 -17.91 -14.92 -12.65
C GLN A 283 -19.31 -14.27 -12.49
N THR A 284 -19.41 -12.96 -12.61
CA THR A 284 -20.67 -12.21 -12.49
C THR A 284 -21.29 -11.82 -13.81
N GLU A 285 -20.61 -12.05 -14.93
CA GLU A 285 -21.12 -11.74 -16.26
C GLU A 285 -22.45 -12.46 -16.54
N GLY A 286 -23.44 -11.71 -17.00
CA GLY A 286 -24.79 -12.23 -17.28
C GLY A 286 -25.66 -12.54 -16.05
N LYS A 287 -25.19 -12.35 -14.83
CA LYS A 287 -25.95 -12.64 -13.59
C LYS A 287 -26.83 -11.49 -13.08
N GLY A 288 -26.86 -10.35 -13.76
CA GLY A 288 -27.65 -9.20 -13.36
C GLY A 288 -27.15 -8.49 -12.10
N ILE A 289 -25.87 -8.64 -11.80
CA ILE A 289 -25.21 -8.01 -10.64
C ILE A 289 -24.36 -6.84 -11.12
N ASN A 290 -24.51 -5.68 -10.49
CA ASN A 290 -23.65 -4.53 -10.73
C ASN A 290 -22.37 -4.63 -9.89
N ILE A 291 -21.20 -4.39 -10.48
CA ILE A 291 -19.93 -4.32 -9.75
C ILE A 291 -19.54 -2.86 -9.58
N TYR A 292 -19.34 -2.45 -8.34
CA TYR A 292 -18.83 -1.14 -7.98
C TYR A 292 -17.44 -1.25 -7.40
N THR A 293 -16.57 -0.34 -7.80
CA THR A 293 -15.28 -0.16 -7.14
C THR A 293 -15.38 0.76 -5.94
N HIS A 294 -14.41 0.66 -5.04
CA HIS A 294 -14.25 1.54 -3.88
C HIS A 294 -12.78 1.81 -3.63
N GLY A 295 -12.45 3.01 -3.14
CA GLY A 295 -11.07 3.35 -2.78
C GLY A 295 -10.11 3.22 -3.97
N GLU A 296 -8.99 2.55 -3.76
CA GLU A 296 -7.93 2.40 -4.76
C GLU A 296 -8.30 1.50 -5.96
N MET A 297 -9.47 0.87 -5.94
CA MET A 297 -9.94 0.13 -7.11
C MET A 297 -10.52 1.03 -8.23
N LEU A 298 -10.83 2.30 -7.96
CA LEU A 298 -11.40 3.25 -8.93
C LEU A 298 -10.63 3.30 -10.28
N PRO A 299 -9.30 3.34 -10.32
CA PRO A 299 -8.56 3.43 -11.58
C PRO A 299 -8.76 2.26 -12.54
N CYS A 300 -9.26 1.11 -12.06
CA CYS A 300 -9.51 -0.08 -12.89
C CYS A 300 -10.46 0.20 -14.07
N HIS A 301 -11.38 1.17 -13.92
CA HIS A 301 -12.31 1.59 -14.97
C HIS A 301 -11.64 2.14 -16.22
N ALA A 302 -10.37 2.54 -16.13
CA ALA A 302 -9.62 3.06 -17.26
C ALA A 302 -8.96 1.98 -18.12
N TYR A 303 -8.79 0.78 -17.58
CA TYR A 303 -8.13 -0.32 -18.30
C TYR A 303 -9.06 -0.97 -19.33
N PRO A 304 -8.66 -1.06 -20.62
CA PRO A 304 -9.49 -1.59 -21.71
C PRO A 304 -10.09 -2.97 -21.41
N GLU A 305 -9.28 -3.91 -20.89
CA GLU A 305 -9.69 -5.29 -20.63
C GLU A 305 -10.65 -5.42 -19.42
N LEU A 306 -10.74 -4.42 -18.56
CA LEU A 306 -11.67 -4.40 -17.44
C LEU A 306 -12.94 -3.64 -17.76
N LYS A 307 -12.84 -2.46 -18.40
CA LYS A 307 -14.03 -1.65 -18.76
C LYS A 307 -14.92 -2.25 -19.85
N LYS A 308 -14.47 -3.30 -20.55
CA LYS A 308 -15.30 -4.02 -21.51
C LYS A 308 -16.50 -4.71 -20.84
N TYR A 309 -16.42 -5.05 -19.55
CA TYR A 309 -17.51 -5.65 -18.80
C TYR A 309 -18.59 -4.60 -18.47
N LYS A 310 -19.75 -4.70 -19.14
CA LYS A 310 -20.83 -3.71 -19.04
C LYS A 310 -21.41 -3.56 -17.63
N HIS A 311 -21.27 -4.59 -16.79
CA HIS A 311 -21.76 -4.61 -15.42
C HIS A 311 -20.70 -4.08 -14.40
N LEU A 312 -19.51 -3.67 -14.84
CA LEU A 312 -18.62 -2.81 -14.07
C LEU A 312 -19.24 -1.40 -14.05
N ALA A 313 -20.16 -1.19 -13.10
CA ALA A 313 -21.16 -0.14 -13.17
C ALA A 313 -20.63 1.25 -12.79
N GLY A 314 -19.68 1.33 -11.88
CA GLY A 314 -19.15 2.62 -11.41
C GLY A 314 -18.35 2.50 -10.13
N ASN A 315 -18.11 3.65 -9.49
CA ASN A 315 -17.43 3.73 -8.20
C ASN A 315 -18.41 4.12 -7.09
N TYR A 316 -18.41 3.38 -6.00
CA TYR A 316 -19.21 3.64 -4.81
C TYR A 316 -18.37 4.25 -3.71
N GLY A 317 -18.88 5.28 -3.06
CA GLY A 317 -18.21 5.89 -1.90
C GLY A 317 -17.00 6.76 -2.24
N GLY A 318 -16.04 6.71 -1.35
CA GLY A 318 -14.84 7.55 -1.38
C GLY A 318 -13.58 6.81 -0.98
N ALA A 319 -12.78 7.44 -0.10
CA ALA A 319 -11.55 6.87 0.40
C ALA A 319 -11.81 5.82 1.49
N TRP A 320 -10.81 4.98 1.72
CA TRP A 320 -10.89 3.88 2.69
C TRP A 320 -11.25 4.32 4.12
N GLN A 321 -10.98 5.57 4.51
CA GLN A 321 -11.31 6.10 5.82
C GLN A 321 -12.83 6.13 6.11
N ASP A 322 -13.65 6.19 5.07
CA ASP A 322 -15.12 6.29 5.20
C ASP A 322 -15.84 4.93 5.18
N GLN A 323 -15.13 3.79 5.05
CA GLN A 323 -15.70 2.44 4.93
C GLN A 323 -16.79 2.15 5.96
N GLN A 324 -16.54 2.44 7.24
CA GLN A 324 -17.49 2.15 8.32
C GLN A 324 -18.80 2.93 8.21
N LYS A 325 -18.81 4.05 7.49
CA LYS A 325 -19.98 4.86 7.21
C LYS A 325 -20.64 4.42 5.90
N GLU A 326 -19.83 4.16 4.88
CA GLU A 326 -20.28 3.87 3.53
C GLU A 326 -20.82 2.45 3.38
N PHE A 327 -20.23 1.46 4.07
CA PHE A 327 -20.69 0.07 4.03
C PHE A 327 -21.83 -0.21 5.02
N ASP A 328 -22.11 0.74 5.94
CA ASP A 328 -23.23 0.62 6.86
C ASP A 328 -24.55 0.60 6.10
N LYS A 329 -25.35 -0.44 6.34
CA LYS A 329 -26.74 -0.60 5.79
C LYS A 329 -26.87 -0.62 4.26
N ILE A 330 -25.79 -0.79 3.48
CA ILE A 330 -25.93 -0.99 2.04
C ILE A 330 -26.56 -2.36 1.76
N PRO A 331 -27.49 -2.46 0.80
CA PRO A 331 -28.12 -3.74 0.43
C PRO A 331 -27.26 -4.49 -0.62
N GLY A 332 -25.97 -4.62 -0.40
CA GLY A 332 -25.00 -5.25 -1.30
C GLY A 332 -23.89 -5.95 -0.56
N ALA A 333 -23.19 -6.84 -1.22
CA ALA A 333 -22.00 -7.50 -0.67
C ALA A 333 -20.73 -6.63 -0.86
N VAL A 334 -19.72 -6.85 -0.03
CA VAL A 334 -18.44 -6.16 -0.10
C VAL A 334 -17.32 -7.18 -0.19
N LEU A 335 -16.39 -7.00 -1.12
CA LEU A 335 -15.16 -7.79 -1.26
C LEU A 335 -13.94 -6.90 -1.03
N MET A 336 -13.13 -7.28 -0.03
CA MET A 336 -11.84 -6.66 0.25
C MET A 336 -10.73 -7.53 -0.34
N THR A 337 -10.02 -7.04 -1.33
CA THR A 337 -8.98 -7.80 -2.04
C THR A 337 -7.60 -7.63 -1.44
N THR A 338 -7.33 -6.45 -0.88
CA THR A 338 -6.07 -6.11 -0.19
C THR A 338 -6.33 -5.08 0.91
N ASN A 339 -5.29 -4.37 1.37
CA ASN A 339 -5.49 -3.23 2.26
C ASN A 339 -6.37 -2.16 1.55
N CYS A 340 -7.04 -1.29 2.17
CA CYS A 340 -7.03 -0.91 3.59
C CYS A 340 -8.37 -1.33 4.24
N ILE A 341 -8.42 -2.48 4.88
CA ILE A 341 -9.62 -2.86 5.63
C ILE A 341 -9.66 -2.09 6.95
N GLN A 342 -10.85 -1.60 7.33
CA GLN A 342 -11.13 -1.12 8.67
C GLN A 342 -11.95 -2.18 9.43
N LYS A 343 -11.97 -2.07 10.79
CA LYS A 343 -12.80 -2.93 11.63
C LYS A 343 -14.25 -2.95 11.11
N PRO A 344 -14.73 -4.09 10.59
CA PRO A 344 -16.12 -4.18 10.15
C PRO A 344 -17.08 -3.97 11.32
N LYS A 345 -18.15 -3.19 11.09
CA LYS A 345 -19.25 -3.07 12.07
C LYS A 345 -20.15 -4.30 12.00
N ASP A 346 -20.80 -4.63 13.11
CA ASP A 346 -21.77 -5.73 13.17
C ASP A 346 -22.90 -5.57 12.14
N SER A 347 -23.23 -4.33 11.76
CA SER A 347 -24.26 -4.00 10.79
C SER A 347 -24.00 -4.46 9.35
N TYR A 348 -22.73 -4.81 9.02
CA TYR A 348 -22.36 -5.31 7.69
C TYR A 348 -21.31 -6.44 7.72
N LYS A 349 -20.94 -6.96 8.91
CA LYS A 349 -19.95 -8.03 9.04
C LYS A 349 -20.37 -9.34 8.34
N ASP A 350 -21.68 -9.58 8.22
CA ASP A 350 -22.28 -10.76 7.55
C ASP A 350 -22.21 -10.72 6.02
N ARG A 351 -21.86 -9.57 5.44
CA ARG A 351 -21.83 -9.35 3.98
C ARG A 351 -20.49 -8.83 3.45
N ILE A 352 -19.46 -8.76 4.29
CA ILE A 352 -18.09 -8.44 3.88
C ILE A 352 -17.29 -9.73 3.78
N PHE A 353 -16.46 -9.81 2.73
CA PHE A 353 -15.59 -10.94 2.43
C PHE A 353 -14.17 -10.43 2.22
N THR A 354 -13.18 -11.25 2.54
CA THR A 354 -11.76 -10.94 2.33
C THR A 354 -11.12 -11.97 1.42
N SER A 355 -10.03 -11.60 0.76
CA SER A 355 -9.23 -12.50 -0.07
C SER A 355 -7.74 -12.12 -0.02
N GLY A 356 -6.85 -12.96 -0.55
CA GLY A 356 -5.41 -12.69 -0.63
C GLY A 356 -4.76 -12.52 0.74
N VAL A 357 -4.01 -11.44 0.94
CA VAL A 357 -3.30 -11.17 2.19
C VAL A 357 -4.14 -10.46 3.25
N VAL A 358 -5.35 -10.00 2.90
CA VAL A 358 -6.22 -9.30 3.84
C VAL A 358 -7.04 -10.28 4.68
N GLY A 359 -7.12 -10.03 5.98
CA GLY A 359 -7.86 -10.88 6.91
C GLY A 359 -8.45 -10.08 8.07
N TRP A 360 -9.65 -10.51 8.51
CA TRP A 360 -10.28 -10.01 9.72
C TRP A 360 -10.96 -11.17 10.46
N PRO A 361 -10.84 -11.26 11.81
CA PRO A 361 -11.49 -12.31 12.59
C PRO A 361 -13.00 -12.40 12.30
N ASP A 362 -13.51 -13.63 12.13
CA ASP A 362 -14.92 -13.93 11.85
C ASP A 362 -15.48 -13.29 10.56
N VAL A 363 -14.64 -12.89 9.63
CA VAL A 363 -15.03 -12.48 8.27
C VAL A 363 -14.75 -13.62 7.30
N ALA A 364 -15.69 -13.89 6.41
CA ALA A 364 -15.53 -14.94 5.43
C ALA A 364 -14.36 -14.66 4.48
N TYR A 365 -13.46 -15.64 4.35
CA TYR A 365 -12.27 -15.55 3.51
C TYR A 365 -12.44 -16.37 2.24
N ILE A 366 -12.12 -15.78 1.10
CA ILE A 366 -12.13 -16.43 -0.22
C ILE A 366 -10.72 -16.94 -0.54
N GLN A 367 -10.57 -18.25 -0.44
CA GLN A 367 -9.28 -18.90 -0.67
C GLN A 367 -8.97 -19.01 -2.18
N GLU A 368 -7.69 -18.83 -2.52
CA GLU A 368 -7.17 -19.15 -3.84
C GLU A 368 -6.81 -20.63 -3.93
N VAL A 369 -7.32 -21.31 -4.98
CA VAL A 369 -6.98 -22.70 -5.29
C VAL A 369 -6.52 -22.77 -6.74
N ASN A 370 -5.26 -23.20 -6.95
CA ASN A 370 -4.65 -23.30 -8.29
C ASN A 370 -4.76 -21.98 -9.10
N GLY A 371 -4.52 -20.83 -8.47
CA GLY A 371 -4.52 -19.51 -9.11
C GLY A 371 -5.91 -18.93 -9.37
N LYS A 372 -6.98 -19.58 -8.89
CA LYS A 372 -8.37 -19.16 -9.04
C LYS A 372 -9.06 -19.01 -7.69
N LYS A 373 -9.93 -18.02 -7.59
CA LYS A 373 -10.80 -17.80 -6.44
C LYS A 373 -12.25 -18.03 -6.85
N ASP A 374 -13.02 -18.72 -6.00
CA ASP A 374 -14.44 -18.92 -6.19
C ASP A 374 -15.22 -17.84 -5.43
N PHE A 375 -15.77 -16.86 -6.16
CA PHE A 375 -16.55 -15.77 -5.60
C PHE A 375 -18.05 -16.11 -5.43
N THR A 376 -18.45 -17.37 -5.61
CA THR A 376 -19.84 -17.81 -5.42
C THR A 376 -20.45 -17.36 -4.09
N PRO A 377 -19.75 -17.39 -2.93
CA PRO A 377 -20.30 -16.88 -1.67
C PRO A 377 -20.65 -15.39 -1.70
N VAL A 378 -19.81 -14.56 -2.31
CA VAL A 378 -20.01 -13.12 -2.46
C VAL A 378 -21.18 -12.83 -3.40
N ILE A 379 -21.24 -13.58 -4.53
CA ILE A 379 -22.28 -13.50 -5.55
C ILE A 379 -23.66 -13.83 -4.94
N ASN A 380 -23.75 -14.97 -4.22
CA ASN A 380 -25.00 -15.40 -3.58
C ASN A 380 -25.48 -14.39 -2.55
N LYS A 381 -24.55 -13.82 -1.74
CA LYS A 381 -24.90 -12.78 -0.77
C LYS A 381 -25.44 -11.52 -1.44
N ALA A 382 -24.85 -11.09 -2.55
CA ALA A 382 -25.33 -9.93 -3.31
C ALA A 382 -26.74 -10.15 -3.87
N LEU A 383 -27.04 -11.34 -4.41
CA LEU A 383 -28.35 -11.73 -4.90
C LEU A 383 -29.40 -11.80 -3.77
N GLU A 384 -29.02 -12.38 -2.62
CA GLU A 384 -29.86 -12.44 -1.40
C GLU A 384 -30.29 -11.03 -0.94
N LEU A 385 -29.34 -10.08 -0.92
CA LEU A 385 -29.59 -8.72 -0.47
C LEU A 385 -30.42 -7.90 -1.46
N GLY A 386 -30.46 -8.26 -2.75
CA GLY A 386 -31.32 -7.73 -3.77
C GLY A 386 -31.02 -6.31 -4.28
N GLY A 387 -30.09 -5.60 -3.65
CA GLY A 387 -29.55 -4.33 -4.13
C GLY A 387 -30.47 -3.12 -3.99
N TRP A 388 -30.08 -2.03 -4.68
CA TRP A 388 -30.85 -0.79 -4.67
C TRP A 388 -32.17 -0.92 -5.47
N LYS A 389 -33.17 -0.18 -5.03
CA LYS A 389 -34.53 -0.25 -5.62
C LYS A 389 -34.72 0.68 -6.82
N GLU A 390 -33.91 1.72 -6.92
CA GLU A 390 -34.01 2.78 -7.92
C GLU A 390 -32.63 3.23 -8.40
N ASP A 391 -32.63 3.77 -9.62
CA ASP A 391 -31.45 4.47 -10.14
C ASP A 391 -31.35 5.89 -9.56
N GLU A 392 -30.15 6.37 -9.25
CA GLU A 392 -29.90 7.77 -8.97
C GLU A 392 -29.61 8.55 -10.26
N LEU A 393 -29.82 9.87 -10.22
CA LEU A 393 -29.41 10.75 -11.32
C LEU A 393 -27.91 10.61 -11.58
N GLU A 394 -27.56 10.30 -12.82
CA GLU A 394 -26.17 10.04 -13.20
C GLU A 394 -25.24 11.22 -12.89
N LYS A 395 -24.16 10.93 -12.16
CA LYS A 395 -23.01 11.79 -12.00
C LYS A 395 -21.76 10.99 -12.32
N LYS A 396 -20.82 11.62 -13.01
CA LYS A 396 -19.61 10.98 -13.49
C LYS A 396 -18.39 11.76 -13.07
N ILE A 397 -17.26 11.07 -12.95
CA ILE A 397 -15.92 11.63 -12.81
C ILE A 397 -15.04 11.06 -13.92
N LEU A 398 -13.94 11.75 -14.22
CA LEU A 398 -13.02 11.35 -15.26
C LEU A 398 -11.75 10.77 -14.62
N VAL A 399 -11.30 9.60 -15.10
CA VAL A 399 -10.09 8.89 -14.65
C VAL A 399 -9.28 8.42 -15.86
N GLY A 400 -8.06 7.87 -15.65
CA GLY A 400 -7.31 7.16 -16.67
C GLY A 400 -6.25 7.98 -17.39
N PHE A 401 -5.65 8.95 -16.71
CA PHE A 401 -4.54 9.75 -17.19
C PHE A 401 -3.18 9.21 -16.75
N GLY A 402 -2.97 7.88 -16.85
CA GLY A 402 -1.64 7.28 -16.70
C GLY A 402 -0.65 7.85 -17.71
N HIS A 403 0.66 7.53 -17.57
CA HIS A 403 1.71 8.18 -18.39
C HIS A 403 1.45 8.06 -19.90
N ASN A 404 1.02 6.89 -20.40
CA ASN A 404 0.73 6.72 -21.84
C ASN A 404 -0.36 7.68 -22.33
N ALA A 405 -1.47 7.77 -21.60
CA ALA A 405 -2.57 8.67 -21.96
C ALA A 405 -2.15 10.14 -21.85
N THR A 406 -1.48 10.53 -20.76
CA THR A 406 -1.03 11.91 -20.56
C THR A 406 0.01 12.32 -21.59
N LEU A 407 0.97 11.46 -21.89
CA LEU A 407 2.02 11.74 -22.90
C LEU A 407 1.48 11.76 -24.34
N SER A 408 0.33 11.13 -24.62
CA SER A 408 -0.33 11.31 -25.92
C SER A 408 -0.83 12.75 -26.16
N TYR A 409 -0.97 13.54 -25.09
CA TYR A 409 -1.27 14.97 -25.15
C TYR A 409 -0.03 15.86 -24.99
N ALA A 410 1.19 15.28 -24.98
CA ALA A 410 2.42 16.01 -24.65
C ALA A 410 2.61 17.26 -25.52
N ASP A 411 2.45 17.16 -26.84
CA ASP A 411 2.59 18.31 -27.76
C ASP A 411 1.62 19.44 -27.41
N LYS A 412 0.36 19.11 -27.14
CA LYS A 412 -0.67 20.08 -26.71
C LYS A 412 -0.33 20.72 -25.37
N ILE A 413 0.18 19.94 -24.41
CA ILE A 413 0.61 20.44 -23.10
C ILE A 413 1.79 21.38 -23.25
N ILE A 414 2.81 21.00 -24.03
CA ILE A 414 4.02 21.79 -24.29
C ILE A 414 3.65 23.11 -24.98
N ASP A 415 2.78 23.07 -25.98
CA ASP A 415 2.31 24.26 -26.67
C ASP A 415 1.53 25.19 -25.73
N ALA A 416 0.64 24.64 -24.90
CA ALA A 416 -0.11 25.42 -23.93
C ALA A 416 0.80 26.07 -22.85
N VAL A 417 1.88 25.41 -22.45
CA VAL A 417 2.89 25.98 -21.54
C VAL A 417 3.65 27.10 -22.26
N LYS A 418 4.13 26.88 -23.50
CA LYS A 418 4.85 27.90 -24.32
C LYS A 418 4.00 29.13 -24.59
N GLN A 419 2.69 28.96 -24.75
CA GLN A 419 1.72 30.03 -24.95
C GLN A 419 1.28 30.70 -23.63
N GLY A 420 1.76 30.25 -22.49
CA GLY A 420 1.39 30.78 -21.16
C GLY A 420 -0.03 30.43 -20.72
N GLN A 421 -0.70 29.49 -21.39
CA GLN A 421 -2.03 28.99 -20.99
C GLN A 421 -1.95 28.05 -19.78
N ILE A 422 -0.84 27.29 -19.66
CA ILE A 422 -0.49 26.51 -18.47
C ILE A 422 0.76 27.11 -17.86
N LYS A 423 0.64 27.57 -16.61
CA LYS A 423 1.76 28.18 -15.88
C LYS A 423 2.37 27.28 -14.84
N HIS A 424 1.63 26.31 -14.34
CA HIS A 424 2.09 25.44 -13.25
C HIS A 424 1.35 24.12 -13.22
N PHE A 425 2.02 23.09 -12.70
CA PHE A 425 1.47 21.79 -12.41
C PHE A 425 1.51 21.54 -10.90
N PHE A 426 0.44 20.96 -10.37
CA PHE A 426 0.37 20.51 -8.98
C PHE A 426 0.13 19.01 -8.97
N LEU A 427 1.02 18.24 -8.34
CA LEU A 427 0.73 16.84 -8.00
C LEU A 427 0.17 16.79 -6.58
N ILE A 428 -1.14 16.62 -6.47
CA ILE A 428 -1.85 16.56 -5.17
C ILE A 428 -2.34 15.13 -4.98
N GLY A 429 -1.71 14.37 -4.08
CA GLY A 429 -2.00 12.95 -3.93
C GLY A 429 -1.56 12.37 -2.60
N GLY A 430 -1.56 11.04 -2.54
CA GLY A 430 -1.17 10.28 -1.35
C GLY A 430 -2.34 9.50 -0.74
N CYS A 431 -2.19 8.96 0.47
CA CYS A 431 -3.18 8.03 1.04
C CYS A 431 -4.19 8.64 2.03
N ASP A 432 -4.18 9.97 2.23
CA ASP A 432 -5.19 10.68 3.03
C ASP A 432 -6.32 11.23 2.15
N GLY A 433 -7.39 10.45 1.98
CA GLY A 433 -8.55 10.84 1.18
C GLY A 433 -9.71 11.44 1.99
N ALA A 434 -9.78 11.25 3.32
CA ALA A 434 -10.96 11.65 4.09
C ALA A 434 -10.72 11.87 5.60
N LYS A 435 -9.48 11.83 6.10
CA LYS A 435 -9.25 12.01 7.55
C LYS A 435 -9.81 13.34 8.04
N PRO A 436 -10.69 13.35 9.07
CA PRO A 436 -11.24 14.57 9.64
C PRO A 436 -10.16 15.54 10.13
N GLY A 437 -10.41 16.84 9.99
CA GLY A 437 -9.48 17.89 10.41
C GLY A 437 -8.33 18.18 9.44
N ARG A 438 -8.31 17.53 8.29
CA ARG A 438 -7.29 17.70 7.23
C ARG A 438 -7.87 18.22 5.93
N ASN A 439 -8.62 19.31 5.98
CA ASN A 439 -9.21 19.91 4.78
C ASN A 439 -8.21 20.66 3.88
N TYR A 440 -6.95 20.75 4.30
CA TYR A 440 -5.87 21.45 3.58
C TYR A 440 -5.81 21.05 2.09
N TYR A 441 -5.82 19.74 1.78
CA TYR A 441 -5.71 19.26 0.40
C TYR A 441 -6.90 19.68 -0.47
N THR A 442 -8.12 19.65 0.08
CA THR A 442 -9.32 20.11 -0.61
C THR A 442 -9.25 21.61 -0.89
N GLU A 443 -8.93 22.40 0.15
CA GLU A 443 -8.83 23.86 0.03
C GLU A 443 -7.69 24.27 -0.91
N PHE A 444 -6.56 23.57 -0.85
CA PHE A 444 -5.45 23.81 -1.76
C PHE A 444 -5.88 23.59 -3.21
N ALA A 445 -6.47 22.43 -3.54
CA ALA A 445 -6.93 22.12 -4.88
C ALA A 445 -7.95 23.17 -5.38
N GLN A 446 -8.91 23.57 -4.56
CA GLN A 446 -9.92 24.59 -4.91
C GLN A 446 -9.32 25.98 -5.19
N LYS A 447 -8.20 26.31 -4.52
CA LYS A 447 -7.52 27.61 -4.64
C LYS A 447 -6.44 27.63 -5.73
N THR A 448 -6.19 26.51 -6.44
CA THR A 448 -5.24 26.50 -7.55
C THR A 448 -5.68 27.47 -8.65
N PRO A 449 -4.77 28.29 -9.21
CA PRO A 449 -5.10 29.20 -10.29
C PRO A 449 -5.71 28.48 -11.51
N LYS A 450 -6.56 29.16 -12.27
CA LYS A 450 -7.27 28.53 -13.41
C LYS A 450 -6.35 28.15 -14.59
N ASP A 451 -5.16 28.74 -14.65
CA ASP A 451 -4.10 28.48 -15.62
C ASP A 451 -3.10 27.41 -15.11
N THR A 452 -3.57 26.47 -14.29
CA THR A 452 -2.76 25.37 -13.75
C THR A 452 -3.45 24.02 -13.94
N VAL A 453 -2.65 22.96 -14.04
CA VAL A 453 -3.11 21.57 -14.13
C VAL A 453 -2.86 20.87 -12.80
N ILE A 454 -3.81 20.04 -12.37
CA ILE A 454 -3.70 19.19 -11.17
C ILE A 454 -3.57 17.74 -11.63
N LEU A 455 -2.44 17.11 -11.30
CA LEU A 455 -2.31 15.66 -11.35
C LEU A 455 -2.68 15.10 -9.97
N THR A 456 -3.41 14.00 -9.96
CA THR A 456 -3.76 13.32 -8.71
C THR A 456 -3.61 11.82 -8.83
N LEU A 457 -3.36 11.16 -7.71
CA LEU A 457 -3.28 9.70 -7.62
C LEU A 457 -3.61 9.23 -6.19
N ALA A 458 -3.80 7.93 -6.03
CA ALA A 458 -4.09 7.29 -4.75
C ALA A 458 -5.38 7.79 -4.07
N CYS A 459 -5.59 7.48 -2.80
CA CYS A 459 -6.79 7.89 -2.07
C CYS A 459 -6.93 9.41 -1.89
N GLY A 460 -5.84 10.17 -1.96
CA GLY A 460 -5.85 11.62 -1.83
C GLY A 460 -6.78 12.33 -2.82
N LYS A 461 -6.99 11.74 -4.01
CA LYS A 461 -7.94 12.22 -5.01
C LYS A 461 -9.36 12.43 -4.48
N TYR A 462 -9.82 11.59 -3.55
CA TYR A 462 -11.20 11.64 -3.05
C TYR A 462 -11.55 12.92 -2.28
N ARG A 463 -10.56 13.68 -1.91
CA ARG A 463 -10.77 14.99 -1.30
C ARG A 463 -11.34 16.03 -2.26
N PHE A 464 -11.19 15.81 -3.58
CA PHE A 464 -11.59 16.82 -4.57
C PHE A 464 -11.98 16.26 -5.93
N ASN A 465 -11.87 14.95 -6.21
CA ASN A 465 -12.15 14.38 -7.54
C ASN A 465 -13.62 14.48 -8.00
N LYS A 466 -14.54 14.85 -7.10
CA LYS A 466 -15.94 15.10 -7.40
C LYS A 466 -16.25 16.60 -7.63
N LEU A 467 -15.21 17.46 -7.56
CA LEU A 467 -15.31 18.89 -7.83
C LEU A 467 -15.05 19.17 -9.32
N ASP A 468 -15.69 20.20 -9.86
CA ASP A 468 -15.44 20.66 -11.22
C ASP A 468 -14.28 21.67 -11.23
N PHE A 469 -13.20 21.32 -11.92
CA PHE A 469 -12.04 22.20 -12.13
C PHE A 469 -12.04 22.86 -13.52
N GLY A 470 -12.92 22.45 -14.43
CA GLY A 470 -12.96 22.92 -15.81
C GLY A 470 -11.82 22.39 -16.67
N THR A 471 -11.57 23.08 -17.77
CA THR A 471 -10.56 22.70 -18.80
C THR A 471 -9.65 23.88 -19.16
N ILE A 472 -8.49 23.57 -19.74
CA ILE A 472 -7.63 24.51 -20.48
C ILE A 472 -7.64 24.05 -21.93
N GLY A 473 -8.37 24.76 -22.80
CA GLY A 473 -8.69 24.25 -24.12
C GLY A 473 -9.45 22.91 -24.01
N GLU A 474 -8.93 21.87 -24.65
CA GLU A 474 -9.50 20.51 -24.58
C GLU A 474 -8.97 19.67 -23.40
N LEU A 475 -7.96 20.15 -22.69
CA LEU A 475 -7.32 19.41 -21.61
C LEU A 475 -8.10 19.61 -20.30
N PRO A 476 -8.58 18.55 -19.62
CA PRO A 476 -9.10 18.67 -18.25
C PRO A 476 -8.03 19.20 -17.31
N ARG A 477 -8.41 20.09 -16.40
CA ARG A 477 -7.47 20.59 -15.39
C ARG A 477 -7.16 19.58 -14.30
N LEU A 478 -8.01 18.58 -14.07
CA LEU A 478 -7.78 17.49 -13.14
C LEU A 478 -7.49 16.21 -13.93
N LEU A 479 -6.28 15.67 -13.76
CA LEU A 479 -5.81 14.43 -14.40
C LEU A 479 -5.61 13.37 -13.33
N ASP A 480 -6.49 12.38 -13.26
CA ASP A 480 -6.36 11.23 -12.37
C ASP A 480 -5.40 10.21 -12.98
N VAL A 481 -4.19 10.13 -12.43
CA VAL A 481 -3.09 9.29 -12.93
C VAL A 481 -3.31 7.80 -12.60
N GLY A 482 -3.93 7.49 -11.45
CA GLY A 482 -4.19 6.10 -11.08
C GLY A 482 -4.12 5.77 -9.59
N GLN A 483 -3.73 4.54 -9.28
CA GLN A 483 -3.50 4.02 -7.94
C GLN A 483 -2.24 4.61 -7.30
N CYS A 484 -1.91 4.22 -6.06
CA CYS A 484 -0.69 4.69 -5.39
C CYS A 484 0.60 4.21 -6.10
N ASN A 485 0.63 3.00 -6.67
CA ASN A 485 1.74 2.51 -7.49
C ASN A 485 1.93 3.32 -8.80
N ASP A 486 0.88 3.99 -9.29
CA ASP A 486 0.97 4.89 -10.44
C ASP A 486 1.74 6.20 -10.13
N ALA A 487 2.34 6.30 -8.93
CA ALA A 487 3.46 7.22 -8.70
C ALA A 487 4.58 7.01 -9.73
N TYR A 488 4.76 5.78 -10.24
CA TYR A 488 5.62 5.52 -11.39
C TYR A 488 5.20 6.34 -12.62
N SER A 489 3.92 6.30 -12.98
CA SER A 489 3.35 7.11 -14.06
C SER A 489 3.59 8.61 -13.86
N ALA A 490 3.41 9.12 -12.63
CA ALA A 490 3.66 10.53 -12.32
C ALA A 490 5.14 10.92 -12.51
N VAL A 491 6.07 10.05 -12.11
CA VAL A 491 7.51 10.26 -12.34
C VAL A 491 7.82 10.22 -13.84
N LYS A 492 7.25 9.29 -14.61
CA LYS A 492 7.43 9.22 -16.07
C LYS A 492 6.93 10.48 -16.78
N ILE A 493 5.79 11.01 -16.36
CA ILE A 493 5.24 12.27 -16.89
C ILE A 493 6.19 13.42 -16.58
N ALA A 494 6.68 13.53 -15.35
CA ALA A 494 7.59 14.61 -14.95
C ALA A 494 8.93 14.53 -15.70
N LEU A 495 9.50 13.34 -15.88
CA LEU A 495 10.73 13.13 -16.65
C LEU A 495 10.55 13.54 -18.13
N ALA A 496 9.46 13.10 -18.75
CA ALA A 496 9.18 13.44 -20.16
C ALA A 496 8.96 14.95 -20.36
N LEU A 497 8.32 15.62 -19.39
CA LEU A 497 8.19 17.09 -19.44
C LEU A 497 9.54 17.78 -19.24
N ALA A 498 10.39 17.28 -18.33
CA ALA A 498 11.73 17.82 -18.12
C ALA A 498 12.59 17.72 -19.38
N ASP A 499 12.57 16.55 -20.04
CA ASP A 499 13.25 16.33 -21.31
C ASP A 499 12.72 17.28 -22.40
N ALA A 500 11.41 17.44 -22.52
CA ALA A 500 10.78 18.32 -23.52
C ALA A 500 11.08 19.82 -23.32
N PHE A 501 11.32 20.23 -22.07
CA PHE A 501 11.71 21.61 -21.72
C PHE A 501 13.23 21.78 -21.56
N GLU A 502 14.03 20.73 -21.82
CA GLU A 502 15.49 20.73 -21.69
C GLU A 502 15.96 21.20 -20.30
N CYS A 503 15.29 20.75 -19.24
CA CYS A 503 15.58 21.14 -17.86
C CYS A 503 15.59 19.95 -16.90
N GLY A 504 16.05 20.15 -15.67
CA GLY A 504 15.92 19.15 -14.63
C GLY A 504 14.50 19.05 -14.07
N VAL A 505 14.11 17.88 -13.53
CA VAL A 505 12.77 17.70 -12.93
C VAL A 505 12.49 18.71 -11.82
N ASN A 506 13.51 19.12 -11.05
CA ASN A 506 13.38 20.12 -10.01
C ASN A 506 13.23 21.56 -10.52
N ASP A 507 13.48 21.79 -11.80
CA ASP A 507 13.36 23.09 -12.46
C ASP A 507 12.01 23.26 -13.19
N LEU A 508 11.22 22.17 -13.27
CA LEU A 508 9.86 22.22 -13.80
C LEU A 508 8.96 23.11 -12.92
N PRO A 509 7.97 23.79 -13.52
CA PRO A 509 6.92 24.48 -12.78
C PRO A 509 5.96 23.45 -12.16
N LEU A 510 6.48 22.59 -11.29
CA LEU A 510 5.79 21.47 -10.66
C LEU A 510 5.96 21.54 -9.14
N THR A 511 4.86 21.47 -8.42
CA THR A 511 4.84 21.37 -6.95
C THR A 511 4.18 20.07 -6.51
N LEU A 512 4.82 19.34 -5.62
CA LEU A 512 4.32 18.10 -5.06
C LEU A 512 3.69 18.37 -3.69
N ILE A 513 2.39 18.09 -3.57
CA ILE A 513 1.59 18.22 -2.33
C ILE A 513 1.13 16.82 -1.96
N LEU A 514 1.90 16.15 -1.10
CA LEU A 514 1.72 14.75 -0.84
C LEU A 514 1.28 14.49 0.61
N SER A 515 0.24 13.69 0.76
CA SER A 515 -0.17 13.15 2.04
C SER A 515 0.40 11.76 2.25
N TRP A 516 0.68 11.40 3.50
CA TRP A 516 0.99 10.03 3.83
C TRP A 516 0.02 9.51 4.89
N TYR A 517 -0.16 8.19 4.93
CA TYR A 517 -0.94 7.53 5.96
C TYR A 517 -0.34 6.19 6.35
N GLU A 518 0.13 5.42 5.41
CA GLU A 518 0.70 4.09 5.62
C GLU A 518 1.99 3.87 4.80
N GLN A 519 2.55 2.67 4.88
CA GLN A 519 3.91 2.35 4.47
C GLN A 519 4.17 2.45 2.96
N LYS A 520 3.14 2.30 2.11
CA LYS A 520 3.31 2.51 0.67
C LYS A 520 3.69 3.96 0.35
N ALA A 521 3.14 4.92 1.10
CA ALA A 521 3.56 6.31 0.96
C ALA A 521 5.01 6.54 1.44
N VAL A 522 5.48 5.78 2.44
CA VAL A 522 6.88 5.86 2.89
C VAL A 522 7.82 5.37 1.78
N CYS A 523 7.55 4.22 1.16
CA CYS A 523 8.43 3.72 0.09
C CYS A 523 8.39 4.62 -1.16
N ILE A 524 7.25 5.24 -1.50
CA ILE A 524 7.17 6.24 -2.58
C ILE A 524 8.01 7.47 -2.24
N LEU A 525 7.94 7.98 -1.00
CA LEU A 525 8.78 9.10 -0.57
C LEU A 525 10.27 8.78 -0.70
N LEU A 526 10.69 7.59 -0.25
CA LEU A 526 12.08 7.14 -0.41
C LEU A 526 12.46 7.05 -1.90
N THR A 527 11.55 6.60 -2.75
CA THR A 527 11.77 6.60 -4.22
C THR A 527 12.01 8.02 -4.74
N LEU A 528 11.14 8.97 -4.42
CA LEU A 528 11.30 10.35 -4.88
C LEU A 528 12.62 10.98 -4.38
N LEU A 529 12.98 10.72 -3.12
CA LEU A 529 14.23 11.20 -2.54
C LEU A 529 15.46 10.56 -3.21
N SER A 530 15.41 9.26 -3.51
CA SER A 530 16.50 8.53 -4.19
C SER A 530 16.71 9.01 -5.64
N LEU A 531 15.65 9.49 -6.29
CA LEU A 531 15.70 10.12 -7.61
C LEU A 531 16.12 11.60 -7.55
N GLY A 532 16.44 12.13 -6.36
CA GLY A 532 16.87 13.51 -6.19
C GLY A 532 15.75 14.54 -6.27
N ILE A 533 14.48 14.12 -6.20
CA ILE A 533 13.32 15.05 -6.19
C ILE A 533 13.33 15.87 -4.90
N LYS A 534 13.11 17.17 -5.05
CA LYS A 534 13.13 18.18 -3.97
C LYS A 534 11.77 18.88 -3.86
N ASN A 535 11.63 19.71 -2.82
CA ASN A 535 10.45 20.57 -2.61
C ASN A 535 9.13 19.76 -2.56
N ILE A 536 9.15 18.65 -1.83
CA ILE A 536 7.95 17.86 -1.53
C ILE A 536 7.29 18.48 -0.28
N HIS A 537 5.99 18.77 -0.38
CA HIS A 537 5.18 19.38 0.69
C HIS A 537 4.12 18.44 1.24
#